data_76f07866acd37e8e764373e51ef8bb5b
#
_entry.id   76f07866acd37e8e764373e51ef8bb5b
#
_cell.length_a   1.000
_cell.length_b   1.000
_cell.length_c   1.000
_cell.angle_alpha   90.00
_cell.angle_beta   90.00
_cell.angle_gamma   90.00
#
_symmetry.space_group_name_H-M   'P 1'
#
loop_
_entity.id
_entity.type
_entity.pdbx_description
1 polymer ?
#
loop_
_entity_poly.entity_id
_entity_poly.type
_entity_poly.pdbx_seq_one_letter_code
_entity_poly.pdbx_strand_id
1 'polypeptide(L)'
;RGLAGLIGNIMFFLAFQRLPVADVTVISQAVPIFSCILAMFFLKETIGWRRWTAIIIGFLGVIIAINPTGQIAIASIYALVGTLMWSTTIIFLRLLGTTEHPVKTVFFFMLVSVIVTSFFQPFFWKQPSVEVLLLFFGLGISAFLTQLLMTYALQKAPASIVSPFNYTGIIWAIIFDF
;
A
#
# COMPACT_ATOMS: atom_id res chain seq x y z
N ARG A 1 -12.11 1.34 -5.76
CA ARG A 1 -11.21 1.04 -4.66
C ARG A 1 -10.81 -0.44 -4.63
N GLY A 2 -11.77 -1.37 -4.63
CA GLY A 2 -11.49 -2.82 -4.56
C GLY A 2 -10.57 -3.31 -5.68
N LEU A 3 -10.92 -3.01 -6.93
CA LEU A 3 -10.12 -3.41 -8.09
C LEU A 3 -8.73 -2.74 -8.12
N ALA A 4 -8.65 -1.44 -7.83
CA ALA A 4 -7.36 -0.75 -7.80
C ALA A 4 -6.42 -1.34 -6.74
N GLY A 5 -6.92 -1.61 -5.52
CA GLY A 5 -6.13 -2.26 -4.48
C GLY A 5 -5.71 -3.69 -4.85
N LEU A 6 -6.58 -4.45 -5.48
CA LEU A 6 -6.27 -5.81 -5.93
C LEU A 6 -5.19 -5.81 -7.04
N ILE A 7 -5.35 -4.96 -8.05
CA ILE A 7 -4.35 -4.81 -9.12
C ILE A 7 -3.01 -4.38 -8.53
N GLY A 8 -3.02 -3.41 -7.60
CA GLY A 8 -1.81 -2.99 -6.89
C GLY A 8 -1.10 -4.13 -6.19
N ASN A 9 -1.83 -4.96 -5.44
CA ASN A 9 -1.27 -6.12 -4.78
C ASN A 9 -0.69 -7.14 -5.77
N ILE A 10 -1.40 -7.47 -6.85
CA ILE A 10 -0.89 -8.39 -7.89
C ILE A 10 0.41 -7.84 -8.50
N MET A 11 0.45 -6.55 -8.81
CA MET A 11 1.65 -5.91 -9.37
C MET A 11 2.84 -5.96 -8.40
N PHE A 12 2.63 -5.73 -7.11
CA PHE A 12 3.69 -5.90 -6.10
C PHE A 12 4.16 -7.34 -6.01
N PHE A 13 3.27 -8.33 -6.00
CA PHE A 13 3.69 -9.74 -6.01
C PHE A 13 4.55 -10.09 -7.24
N LEU A 14 4.18 -9.62 -8.43
CA LEU A 14 4.98 -9.83 -9.64
C LEU A 14 6.34 -9.12 -9.56
N ALA A 15 6.41 -7.94 -8.92
CA ALA A 15 7.66 -7.24 -8.69
C ALA A 15 8.57 -8.01 -7.71
N PHE A 16 8.04 -8.49 -6.58
CA PHE A 16 8.80 -9.27 -5.59
C PHE A 16 9.35 -10.59 -6.13
N GLN A 17 8.73 -11.17 -7.16
CA GLN A 17 9.24 -12.37 -7.81
C GLN A 17 10.48 -12.12 -8.69
N ARG A 18 10.75 -10.87 -9.06
CA ARG A 18 11.73 -10.51 -10.09
C ARG A 18 12.76 -9.48 -9.64
N LEU A 19 12.52 -8.81 -8.53
CA LEU A 19 13.41 -7.79 -7.95
C LEU A 19 13.73 -8.11 -6.50
N PRO A 20 14.88 -7.66 -6.01
CA PRO A 20 15.19 -7.68 -4.59
C PRO A 20 14.12 -6.95 -3.79
N VAL A 21 13.79 -7.49 -2.61
CA VAL A 21 12.76 -6.93 -1.71
C VAL A 21 13.06 -5.45 -1.38
N ALA A 22 14.33 -5.13 -1.20
CA ALA A 22 14.80 -3.76 -0.94
C ALA A 22 14.35 -2.78 -2.04
N ASP A 23 14.59 -3.13 -3.32
CA ASP A 23 14.25 -2.25 -4.45
C ASP A 23 12.73 -2.05 -4.58
N VAL A 24 11.94 -3.13 -4.46
CA VAL A 24 10.48 -3.04 -4.49
C VAL A 24 9.97 -2.19 -3.33
N THR A 25 10.56 -2.35 -2.14
CA THR A 25 10.16 -1.58 -0.95
C THR A 25 10.44 -0.09 -1.15
N VAL A 26 11.61 0.29 -1.67
CA VAL A 26 11.92 1.70 -1.97
C VAL A 26 10.93 2.29 -2.97
N ILE A 27 10.64 1.56 -4.06
CA ILE A 27 9.66 2.02 -5.06
C ILE A 27 8.27 2.18 -4.42
N SER A 28 7.85 1.25 -3.57
CA SER A 28 6.56 1.32 -2.89
C SER A 28 6.46 2.52 -1.93
N GLN A 29 7.56 2.94 -1.36
CA GLN A 29 7.60 4.13 -0.50
C GLN A 29 7.45 5.45 -1.27
N ALA A 30 7.36 5.43 -2.60
CA ALA A 30 6.93 6.58 -3.38
C ALA A 30 5.40 6.83 -3.32
N VAL A 31 4.61 5.98 -2.66
CA VAL A 31 3.16 6.17 -2.45
C VAL A 31 2.80 7.57 -1.95
N PRO A 32 3.47 8.16 -0.94
CA PRO A 32 3.15 9.52 -0.50
C PRO A 32 3.32 10.57 -1.59
N ILE A 33 4.32 10.42 -2.46
CA ILE A 33 4.56 11.33 -3.58
C ILE A 33 3.40 11.24 -4.57
N PHE A 34 3.08 10.03 -5.05
CA PHE A 34 2.00 9.82 -5.99
C PHE A 34 0.63 10.19 -5.41
N SER A 35 0.37 9.85 -4.14
CA SER A 35 -0.90 10.21 -3.51
C SER A 35 -1.07 11.71 -3.35
N CYS A 36 -0.02 12.47 -3.07
CA CYS A 36 -0.06 13.93 -3.05
C CYS A 36 -0.33 14.51 -4.44
N ILE A 37 0.36 14.02 -5.47
CA ILE A 37 0.13 14.45 -6.85
C ILE A 37 -1.34 14.18 -7.25
N LEU A 38 -1.83 12.97 -7.02
CA LEU A 38 -3.21 12.61 -7.32
C LEU A 38 -4.22 13.40 -6.50
N ALA A 39 -3.92 13.70 -5.22
CA ALA A 39 -4.78 14.52 -4.37
C ALA A 39 -4.93 15.95 -4.90
N MET A 40 -3.87 16.55 -5.45
CA MET A 40 -3.97 17.87 -6.09
C MET A 40 -4.91 17.84 -7.29
N PHE A 41 -4.83 16.81 -8.14
CA PHE A 41 -5.65 16.73 -9.35
C PHE A 41 -7.10 16.32 -9.06
N PHE A 42 -7.32 15.28 -8.26
CA PHE A 42 -8.65 14.68 -8.07
C PHE A 42 -9.41 15.28 -6.88
N LEU A 43 -8.72 15.65 -5.80
CA LEU A 43 -9.34 16.18 -4.58
C LEU A 43 -9.23 17.68 -4.49
N LYS A 44 -8.50 18.33 -5.41
CA LYS A 44 -8.18 19.77 -5.40
C LYS A 44 -7.56 20.21 -4.06
N GLU A 45 -6.81 19.30 -3.40
CA GLU A 45 -6.07 19.63 -2.18
C GLU A 45 -4.92 20.59 -2.50
N THR A 46 -4.77 21.65 -1.73
CA THR A 46 -3.60 22.53 -1.80
C THR A 46 -2.50 21.98 -0.91
N ILE A 47 -1.36 21.63 -1.51
CA ILE A 47 -0.23 21.05 -0.79
C ILE A 47 0.84 22.13 -0.63
N GLY A 48 0.99 22.63 0.61
CA GLY A 48 2.01 23.60 0.94
C GLY A 48 3.43 23.02 0.88
N TRP A 49 4.42 23.91 0.72
CA TRP A 49 5.84 23.54 0.61
C TRP A 49 6.34 22.69 1.79
N ARG A 50 5.85 22.92 3.01
CA ARG A 50 6.23 22.14 4.21
C ARG A 50 5.89 20.64 4.08
N ARG A 51 4.78 20.31 3.42
CA ARG A 51 4.39 18.91 3.19
C ARG A 51 5.27 18.28 2.11
N TRP A 52 5.57 19.02 1.05
CA TRP A 52 6.48 18.55 0.02
C TRP A 52 7.89 18.29 0.58
N THR A 53 8.43 19.20 1.39
CA THR A 53 9.75 18.98 2.01
C THR A 53 9.75 17.76 2.92
N ALA A 54 8.70 17.55 3.73
CA ALA A 54 8.59 16.37 4.60
C ALA A 54 8.55 15.07 3.78
N ILE A 55 7.80 15.04 2.68
CA ILE A 55 7.70 13.86 1.80
C ILE A 55 9.05 13.56 1.14
N ILE A 56 9.73 14.58 0.60
CA ILE A 56 11.03 14.42 -0.07
C ILE A 56 12.08 13.95 0.95
N ILE A 57 12.18 14.59 2.11
CA ILE A 57 13.13 14.19 3.15
C ILE A 57 12.85 12.75 3.63
N GLY A 58 11.59 12.41 3.86
CA GLY A 58 11.19 11.05 4.23
C GLY A 58 11.59 10.03 3.17
N PHE A 59 11.33 10.32 1.90
CA PHE A 59 11.69 9.42 0.80
C PHE A 59 13.22 9.26 0.64
N LEU A 60 13.99 10.34 0.78
CA LEU A 60 15.44 10.25 0.79
C LEU A 60 15.96 9.41 1.97
N GLY A 61 15.35 9.57 3.16
CA GLY A 61 15.66 8.73 4.31
C GLY A 61 15.42 7.24 4.04
N VAL A 62 14.33 6.91 3.34
CA VAL A 62 14.04 5.53 2.89
C VAL A 62 15.13 4.98 1.99
N ILE A 63 15.54 5.75 0.97
CA ILE A 63 16.59 5.33 0.03
C ILE A 63 17.90 5.05 0.79
N ILE A 64 18.26 5.90 1.72
CA ILE A 64 19.48 5.73 2.53
C ILE A 64 19.38 4.49 3.43
N ALA A 65 18.26 4.30 4.12
CA ALA A 65 18.06 3.21 5.08
C ALA A 65 18.02 1.83 4.40
N ILE A 66 17.36 1.72 3.25
CA ILE A 66 17.17 0.44 2.56
C ILE A 66 18.36 0.11 1.65
N ASN A 67 19.14 1.13 1.22
CA ASN A 67 20.29 0.97 0.34
C ASN A 67 20.00 0.04 -0.86
N PRO A 68 19.08 0.43 -1.77
CA PRO A 68 18.63 -0.42 -2.87
C PRO A 68 19.78 -0.78 -3.82
N THR A 69 19.69 -1.92 -4.49
CA THR A 69 20.72 -2.39 -5.43
C THR A 69 20.85 -1.50 -6.67
N GLY A 70 19.85 -0.65 -6.92
CA GLY A 70 19.81 0.27 -8.07
C GLY A 70 19.61 -0.44 -9.41
N GLN A 71 19.27 -1.72 -9.42
CA GLN A 71 19.00 -2.44 -10.65
C GLN A 71 17.69 -1.96 -11.28
N ILE A 72 17.81 -1.17 -12.35
CA ILE A 72 16.68 -0.76 -13.17
C ILE A 72 16.35 -1.91 -14.12
N ALA A 73 15.39 -2.73 -13.75
CA ALA A 73 14.86 -3.78 -14.59
C ALA A 73 13.45 -3.42 -15.10
N ILE A 74 13.02 -4.05 -16.21
CA ILE A 74 11.63 -3.96 -16.69
C ILE A 74 10.64 -4.32 -15.57
N ALA A 75 11.06 -5.19 -14.65
CA ALA A 75 10.30 -5.56 -13.46
C ALA A 75 10.01 -4.39 -12.50
N SER A 76 10.79 -3.30 -12.52
CA SER A 76 10.51 -2.07 -11.75
C SER A 76 9.21 -1.40 -12.20
N ILE A 77 8.78 -1.64 -13.43
CA ILE A 77 7.49 -1.15 -13.95
C ILE A 77 6.34 -1.76 -13.15
N TYR A 78 6.42 -3.04 -12.77
CA TYR A 78 5.39 -3.68 -11.94
C TYR A 78 5.29 -2.99 -10.57
N ALA A 79 6.40 -2.70 -9.92
CA ALA A 79 6.42 -1.98 -8.65
C ALA A 79 5.87 -0.55 -8.77
N LEU A 80 6.22 0.18 -9.84
CA LEU A 80 5.69 1.52 -10.11
C LEU A 80 4.18 1.50 -10.36
N VAL A 81 3.68 0.57 -11.18
CA VAL A 81 2.25 0.41 -11.40
C VAL A 81 1.53 0.03 -10.11
N GLY A 82 2.11 -0.86 -9.32
CA GLY A 82 1.60 -1.22 -7.98
C GLY A 82 1.49 -0.01 -7.07
N THR A 83 2.53 0.80 -7.01
CA THR A 83 2.60 2.05 -6.23
C THR A 83 1.54 3.06 -6.68
N LEU A 84 1.36 3.23 -8.00
CA LEU A 84 0.35 4.12 -8.56
C LEU A 84 -1.08 3.63 -8.25
N MET A 85 -1.33 2.34 -8.39
CA MET A 85 -2.63 1.74 -8.06
C MET A 85 -2.94 1.85 -6.56
N TRP A 86 -1.94 1.65 -5.71
CA TRP A 86 -2.10 1.85 -4.27
C TRP A 86 -2.39 3.31 -3.93
N SER A 87 -1.67 4.26 -4.54
CA SER A 87 -1.93 5.70 -4.39
C SER A 87 -3.33 6.08 -4.86
N THR A 88 -3.79 5.50 -5.97
CA THR A 88 -5.16 5.67 -6.47
C THR A 88 -6.19 5.14 -5.46
N THR A 89 -5.89 4.03 -4.78
CA THR A 89 -6.74 3.50 -3.70
C THR A 89 -6.89 4.51 -2.55
N ILE A 90 -5.82 5.21 -2.18
CA ILE A 90 -5.85 6.26 -1.15
C ILE A 90 -6.82 7.38 -1.55
N ILE A 91 -6.78 7.82 -2.81
CA ILE A 91 -7.70 8.85 -3.31
C ILE A 91 -9.15 8.37 -3.28
N PHE A 92 -9.42 7.13 -3.71
CA PHE A 92 -10.77 6.57 -3.61
C PHE A 92 -11.26 6.45 -2.17
N LEU A 93 -10.39 6.09 -1.22
CA LEU A 93 -10.75 6.05 0.19
C LEU A 93 -11.15 7.43 0.71
N ARG A 94 -10.44 8.47 0.28
CA ARG A 94 -10.76 9.85 0.63
C ARG A 94 -12.09 10.31 0.03
N LEU A 95 -12.33 10.00 -1.24
CA LEU A 95 -13.59 10.33 -1.92
C LEU A 95 -14.79 9.59 -1.28
N LEU A 96 -14.64 8.32 -0.98
CA LEU A 96 -15.68 7.52 -0.34
C LEU A 96 -15.97 7.96 1.11
N GLY A 97 -15.04 8.65 1.74
CA GLY A 97 -15.21 9.14 3.11
C GLY A 97 -16.35 10.14 3.29
N THR A 98 -16.84 10.72 2.20
CA THR A 98 -17.99 11.64 2.21
C THR A 98 -19.35 10.93 2.14
N THR A 99 -19.38 9.66 1.68
CA THR A 99 -20.61 8.94 1.36
C THR A 99 -20.75 7.61 2.07
N GLU A 100 -19.64 6.95 2.40
CA GLU A 100 -19.65 5.57 2.86
C GLU A 100 -18.95 5.37 4.21
N HIS A 101 -19.55 4.51 5.04
CA HIS A 101 -18.95 4.16 6.34
C HIS A 101 -17.64 3.34 6.14
N PRO A 102 -16.58 3.59 6.94
CA PRO A 102 -15.28 2.90 6.82
C PRO A 102 -15.38 1.38 6.79
N VAL A 103 -16.16 0.80 7.70
CA VAL A 103 -16.34 -0.66 7.79
C VAL A 103 -16.93 -1.24 6.51
N LYS A 104 -17.93 -0.56 5.92
CA LYS A 104 -18.55 -0.99 4.66
C LYS A 104 -17.53 -0.97 3.52
N THR A 105 -16.72 0.08 3.45
CA THR A 105 -15.67 0.22 2.43
C THR A 105 -14.61 -0.89 2.53
N VAL A 106 -14.21 -1.25 3.76
CA VAL A 106 -13.26 -2.34 4.01
C VAL A 106 -13.89 -3.69 3.70
N PHE A 107 -15.13 -3.91 4.13
CA PHE A 107 -15.87 -5.16 3.85
C PHE A 107 -15.94 -5.46 2.36
N PHE A 108 -16.39 -4.51 1.54
CA PHE A 108 -16.46 -4.71 0.08
C PHE A 108 -15.10 -4.92 -0.57
N PHE A 109 -14.06 -4.27 -0.07
CA PHE A 109 -12.70 -4.54 -0.56
C PHE A 109 -12.27 -5.98 -0.28
N MET A 110 -12.47 -6.45 0.95
CA MET A 110 -12.13 -7.82 1.32
C MET A 110 -12.97 -8.84 0.56
N LEU A 111 -14.27 -8.58 0.42
CA LEU A 111 -15.19 -9.45 -0.33
C LEU A 111 -14.73 -9.61 -1.79
N VAL A 112 -14.45 -8.50 -2.48
CA VAL A 112 -13.94 -8.54 -3.86
C VAL A 112 -12.61 -9.29 -3.94
N SER A 113 -11.71 -9.06 -2.98
CA SER A 113 -10.42 -9.74 -2.93
C SER A 113 -10.59 -11.25 -2.75
N VAL A 114 -11.46 -11.68 -1.84
CA VAL A 114 -11.76 -13.10 -1.61
C VAL A 114 -12.35 -13.75 -2.86
N ILE A 115 -13.37 -13.12 -3.48
CA ILE A 115 -14.02 -13.67 -4.68
C ILE A 115 -12.99 -13.86 -5.80
N VAL A 116 -12.19 -12.84 -6.10
CA VAL A 116 -11.22 -12.90 -7.19
C VAL A 116 -10.10 -13.91 -6.89
N THR A 117 -9.55 -13.90 -5.68
CA THR A 117 -8.48 -14.85 -5.33
C THR A 117 -8.99 -16.29 -5.26
N SER A 118 -10.21 -16.53 -4.78
CA SER A 118 -10.82 -17.86 -4.76
C SER A 118 -10.98 -18.46 -6.15
N PHE A 119 -11.18 -17.63 -7.16
CA PHE A 119 -11.28 -18.11 -8.55
C PHE A 119 -9.94 -18.68 -9.07
N PHE A 120 -8.82 -18.13 -8.62
CA PHE A 120 -7.48 -18.59 -9.01
C PHE A 120 -6.92 -19.69 -8.09
N GLN A 121 -7.47 -19.85 -6.90
CA GLN A 121 -6.99 -20.76 -5.87
C GLN A 121 -6.88 -22.24 -6.35
N PRO A 122 -7.85 -22.82 -7.07
CA PRO A 122 -7.74 -24.23 -7.50
C PRO A 122 -6.52 -24.52 -8.37
N PHE A 123 -6.00 -23.54 -9.09
CA PHE A 123 -4.84 -23.70 -9.98
C PHE A 123 -3.50 -23.63 -9.24
N PHE A 124 -3.46 -23.04 -8.05
CA PHE A 124 -2.22 -22.79 -7.30
C PHE A 124 -2.28 -23.36 -5.87
N TRP A 125 -3.29 -24.19 -5.58
CA TRP A 125 -3.49 -24.71 -4.23
C TRP A 125 -2.34 -25.58 -3.77
N LYS A 126 -1.73 -25.21 -2.66
CA LYS A 126 -0.83 -26.07 -1.87
C LYS A 126 -1.42 -26.16 -0.48
N GLN A 127 -1.57 -27.36 0.05
CA GLN A 127 -2.12 -27.56 1.38
C GLN A 127 -1.17 -27.01 2.44
N PRO A 128 -1.57 -25.95 3.20
CA PRO A 128 -0.71 -25.38 4.23
C PRO A 128 -0.68 -26.28 5.47
N SER A 129 0.44 -26.26 6.20
CA SER A 129 0.51 -26.87 7.53
C SER A 129 -0.35 -26.07 8.53
N VAL A 130 -0.67 -26.70 9.68
CA VAL A 130 -1.46 -26.05 10.75
C VAL A 130 -0.76 -24.79 11.26
N GLU A 131 0.56 -24.80 11.37
CA GLU A 131 1.36 -23.64 11.77
C GLU A 131 1.21 -22.48 10.80
N VAL A 132 1.26 -22.77 9.50
CA VAL A 132 1.07 -21.75 8.44
C VAL A 132 -0.36 -21.20 8.47
N LEU A 133 -1.36 -22.03 8.77
CA LEU A 133 -2.75 -21.56 8.93
C LEU A 133 -2.90 -20.59 10.11
N LEU A 134 -2.26 -20.86 11.24
CA LEU A 134 -2.25 -19.96 12.40
C LEU A 134 -1.57 -18.62 12.06
N LEU A 135 -0.45 -18.66 11.35
CA LEU A 135 0.22 -17.45 10.87
C LEU A 135 -0.66 -16.65 9.91
N PHE A 136 -1.36 -17.31 8.97
CA PHE A 136 -2.30 -16.64 8.08
C PHE A 136 -3.47 -16.01 8.81
N PHE A 137 -3.97 -16.65 9.86
CA PHE A 137 -5.02 -16.09 10.69
C PHE A 137 -4.55 -14.80 11.40
N GLY A 138 -3.37 -14.82 12.02
CA GLY A 138 -2.78 -13.64 12.63
C GLY A 138 -2.53 -12.51 11.62
N LEU A 139 -1.99 -12.86 10.45
CA LEU A 139 -1.77 -11.92 9.35
C LEU A 139 -3.10 -11.31 8.86
N GLY A 140 -4.14 -12.13 8.75
CA GLY A 140 -5.48 -11.68 8.33
C GLY A 140 -6.09 -10.66 9.30
N ILE A 141 -5.99 -10.90 10.61
CA ILE A 141 -6.45 -9.95 11.64
C ILE A 141 -5.66 -8.64 11.56
N SER A 142 -4.33 -8.72 11.47
CA SER A 142 -3.47 -7.54 11.37
C SER A 142 -3.76 -6.73 10.11
N ALA A 143 -3.94 -7.41 8.98
CA ALA A 143 -4.30 -6.79 7.71
C ALA A 143 -5.68 -6.10 7.79
N PHE A 144 -6.68 -6.75 8.41
CA PHE A 144 -8.00 -6.16 8.62
C PHE A 144 -7.93 -4.87 9.46
N LEU A 145 -7.23 -4.92 10.61
CA LEU A 145 -7.07 -3.76 11.48
C LEU A 145 -6.35 -2.61 10.75
N THR A 146 -5.28 -2.92 10.03
CA THR A 146 -4.54 -1.94 9.23
C THR A 146 -5.44 -1.28 8.19
N GLN A 147 -6.21 -2.06 7.44
CA GLN A 147 -7.13 -1.54 6.43
C GLN A 147 -8.23 -0.68 7.06
N LEU A 148 -8.75 -1.09 8.21
CA LEU A 148 -9.79 -0.35 8.92
C LEU A 148 -9.27 0.99 9.44
N LEU A 149 -8.13 0.99 10.15
CA LEU A 149 -7.52 2.20 10.71
C LEU A 149 -7.08 3.18 9.61
N MET A 150 -6.46 2.66 8.54
CA MET A 150 -6.09 3.47 7.38
C MET A 150 -7.31 4.11 6.72
N THR A 151 -8.41 3.36 6.58
CA THR A 151 -9.64 3.88 6.00
C THR A 151 -10.23 5.00 6.87
N TYR A 152 -10.28 4.82 8.19
CA TYR A 152 -10.70 5.87 9.12
C TYR A 152 -9.82 7.11 9.03
N ALA A 153 -8.51 6.96 8.99
CA ALA A 153 -7.58 8.08 8.90
C ALA A 153 -7.78 8.88 7.60
N LEU A 154 -7.86 8.20 6.46
CA LEU A 154 -8.05 8.83 5.14
C LEU A 154 -9.44 9.45 4.96
N GLN A 155 -10.45 8.96 5.64
CA GLN A 155 -11.78 9.59 5.62
C GLN A 155 -11.85 10.86 6.47
N LYS A 156 -11.06 10.94 7.55
CA LYS A 156 -11.09 12.08 8.49
C LYS A 156 -10.04 13.15 8.19
N ALA A 157 -8.97 12.83 7.47
CA ALA A 157 -7.86 13.75 7.22
C ALA A 157 -7.45 13.75 5.74
N PRO A 158 -6.87 14.88 5.24
CA PRO A 158 -6.35 14.97 3.89
C PRO A 158 -5.32 13.87 3.59
N ALA A 159 -5.35 13.34 2.36
CA ALA A 159 -4.42 12.29 1.92
C ALA A 159 -2.95 12.74 2.04
N SER A 160 -2.70 14.03 1.76
CA SER A 160 -1.36 14.63 1.88
C SER A 160 -0.82 14.72 3.32
N ILE A 161 -1.68 14.59 4.32
CA ILE A 161 -1.27 14.52 5.74
C ILE A 161 -1.06 13.07 6.16
N VAL A 162 -1.95 12.16 5.76
CA VAL A 162 -1.93 10.76 6.19
C VAL A 162 -0.83 9.96 5.49
N SER A 163 -0.61 10.19 4.18
CA SER A 163 0.32 9.37 3.39
C SER A 163 1.77 9.38 3.89
N PRO A 164 2.36 10.49 4.37
CA PRO A 164 3.73 10.48 4.89
C PRO A 164 3.94 9.57 6.11
N PHE A 165 2.88 9.25 6.86
CA PHE A 165 2.99 8.28 7.97
C PHE A 165 3.36 6.86 7.50
N ASN A 166 3.22 6.54 6.22
CA ASN A 166 3.70 5.27 5.68
C ASN A 166 5.21 5.08 5.89
N TYR A 167 5.98 6.16 5.96
CA TYR A 167 7.43 6.08 6.22
C TYR A 167 7.75 5.55 7.61
N THR A 168 6.84 5.68 8.59
CA THR A 168 7.05 5.11 9.93
C THR A 168 7.13 3.58 9.90
N GLY A 169 6.59 2.94 8.87
CA GLY A 169 6.67 1.49 8.68
C GLY A 169 8.11 0.97 8.64
N ILE A 170 9.05 1.78 8.15
CA ILE A 170 10.48 1.41 8.11
C ILE A 170 11.07 1.37 9.52
N ILE A 171 10.68 2.32 10.39
CA ILE A 171 11.12 2.35 11.79
C ILE A 171 10.69 1.07 12.50
N TRP A 172 9.43 0.67 12.30
CA TRP A 172 8.90 -0.58 12.86
C TRP A 172 9.59 -1.80 12.26
N ALA A 173 9.85 -1.81 10.95
CA ALA A 173 10.57 -2.91 10.30
C ALA A 173 11.95 -3.09 10.92
N ILE A 174 12.71 -2.02 11.16
CA ILE A 174 14.01 -2.06 11.81
C ILE A 174 13.90 -2.59 13.25
N ILE A 175 12.89 -2.16 14.01
CA ILE A 175 12.68 -2.61 15.41
C ILE A 175 12.37 -4.12 15.48
N PHE A 176 11.63 -4.66 14.51
CA PHE A 176 11.23 -6.08 14.48
C PHE A 176 12.28 -6.99 13.83
N ASP A 177 13.27 -6.43 13.13
CA ASP A 177 14.37 -7.17 12.51
C ASP A 177 15.49 -7.50 13.52
N PHE A 178 15.49 -6.86 14.68
CA PHE A 178 16.36 -7.14 15.82
C PHE A 178 15.69 -8.07 16.84
#